data_238fc0483841e14b46eac1fb075736d1
#
_entry.id   238fc0483841e14b46eac1fb075736d1
#
_cell.length_a   1.000
_cell.length_b   1.000
_cell.length_c   1.000
_cell.angle_alpha   90.00
_cell.angle_beta   90.00
_cell.angle_gamma   90.00
#
_symmetry.space_group_name_H-M   'P 1'
#
loop_
_entity.id
_entity.type
_entity.pdbx_description
1 polymer ?
#
loop_
_entity_poly.entity_id
_entity_poly.type
_entity_poly.pdbx_seq_one_letter_code
_entity_poly.pdbx_strand_id
1 'polypeptide(L)'
;MTEEREEVNINYLYQKKEEGEKISWLTAYDYPTAGYEEKAGIEMILVGDSGGMTLLGYDSTLPVTMDEMAVMTKAVTRATDKTFVVGDMPYMSYQPSKEKAIESAGRLTGECRADCVKLEGGRRMAPTVEAIVDAGIPVIGHIGMTPQSAAQLGGYKSQGRDAQTARELIADARALEDAGAFAVLLEAVPSRVTELIYEEAEVPIYGIGAGPTNDGELLI
;
A
#
# COMPACT_ATOMS: atom_id res chain seq x y z
N MET A 1 -16.69 -17.06 -25.57
CA MET A 1 -17.06 -15.78 -24.90
C MET A 1 -16.03 -15.62 -23.80
N THR A 2 -15.11 -14.70 -23.90
CA THR A 2 -14.26 -14.31 -22.76
C THR A 2 -15.21 -13.69 -21.75
N GLU A 3 -15.30 -14.27 -20.55
CA GLU A 3 -15.97 -13.61 -19.43
C GLU A 3 -15.35 -12.21 -19.30
N GLU A 4 -16.21 -11.21 -19.23
CA GLU A 4 -15.75 -9.83 -19.05
C GLU A 4 -15.23 -9.74 -17.64
N ARG A 5 -13.95 -9.37 -17.49
CA ARG A 5 -13.29 -9.25 -16.17
C ARG A 5 -14.08 -8.28 -15.29
N GLU A 6 -14.34 -8.66 -14.06
CA GLU A 6 -14.96 -7.83 -13.06
C GLU A 6 -14.03 -6.66 -12.67
N GLU A 7 -14.60 -5.50 -12.36
CA GLU A 7 -13.86 -4.35 -11.83
C GLU A 7 -13.46 -4.61 -10.38
N VAL A 8 -12.16 -4.47 -10.09
CA VAL A 8 -11.64 -4.65 -8.75
C VAL A 8 -11.92 -3.40 -7.91
N ASN A 9 -12.61 -3.59 -6.81
CA ASN A 9 -12.91 -2.56 -5.81
C ASN A 9 -12.75 -3.13 -4.40
N ILE A 10 -12.95 -2.31 -3.37
CA ILE A 10 -12.75 -2.74 -1.97
C ILE A 10 -13.65 -3.94 -1.61
N ASN A 11 -14.90 -4.00 -2.08
CA ASN A 11 -15.78 -5.14 -1.80
C ASN A 11 -15.25 -6.43 -2.46
N TYR A 12 -14.73 -6.34 -3.68
CA TYR A 12 -14.06 -7.45 -4.35
C TYR A 12 -12.87 -7.98 -3.53
N LEU A 13 -12.04 -7.09 -2.98
CA LEU A 13 -10.88 -7.47 -2.16
C LEU A 13 -11.30 -8.19 -0.86
N TYR A 14 -12.37 -7.73 -0.20
CA TYR A 14 -12.94 -8.42 0.97
C TYR A 14 -13.54 -9.77 0.60
N GLN A 15 -14.27 -9.86 -0.51
CA GLN A 15 -14.83 -11.13 -1.00
C GLN A 15 -13.71 -12.15 -1.25
N LYS A 16 -12.60 -11.76 -1.89
CA LYS A 16 -11.46 -12.64 -2.12
C LYS A 16 -10.83 -13.14 -0.83
N LYS A 17 -10.71 -12.28 0.20
CA LYS A 17 -10.29 -12.68 1.53
C LYS A 17 -11.22 -13.75 2.13
N GLU A 18 -12.54 -13.54 2.07
CA GLU A 18 -13.53 -14.50 2.57
C GLU A 18 -13.49 -15.85 1.84
N GLU A 19 -13.24 -15.82 0.52
CA GLU A 19 -13.09 -17.00 -0.33
C GLU A 19 -11.73 -17.69 -0.18
N GLY A 20 -10.75 -17.05 0.48
CA GLY A 20 -9.38 -17.54 0.62
C GLY A 20 -8.60 -17.49 -0.70
N GLU A 21 -9.01 -16.64 -1.64
CA GLU A 21 -8.35 -16.42 -2.92
C GLU A 21 -7.33 -15.30 -2.83
N LYS A 22 -6.16 -15.50 -3.46
CA LYS A 22 -5.06 -14.56 -3.43
C LYS A 22 -5.21 -13.46 -4.46
N ILE A 23 -4.95 -12.22 -4.05
CA ILE A 23 -4.87 -11.04 -4.91
C ILE A 23 -3.46 -10.91 -5.50
N SER A 24 -3.39 -10.71 -6.81
CA SER A 24 -2.17 -10.36 -7.51
C SER A 24 -1.93 -8.84 -7.45
N TRP A 25 -0.75 -8.43 -6.95
CA TRP A 25 -0.41 -7.03 -6.79
C TRP A 25 0.99 -6.74 -7.33
N LEU A 26 1.10 -5.85 -8.33
CA LEU A 26 2.37 -5.43 -8.93
C LEU A 26 2.56 -3.93 -8.81
N THR A 27 3.77 -3.46 -9.13
CA THR A 27 4.06 -2.02 -9.25
C THR A 27 4.11 -1.61 -10.72
N ALA A 28 3.47 -0.48 -11.05
CA ALA A 28 3.68 0.21 -12.32
C ALA A 28 3.84 1.72 -12.09
N TYR A 29 4.64 2.35 -12.97
CA TYR A 29 4.96 3.77 -12.87
C TYR A 29 4.69 4.54 -14.17
N ASP A 30 4.27 3.84 -15.22
CA ASP A 30 4.05 4.38 -16.56
C ASP A 30 2.84 3.75 -17.25
N TYR A 31 2.35 4.42 -18.28
CA TYR A 31 1.18 4.03 -19.04
C TYR A 31 1.31 2.65 -19.74
N PRO A 32 2.41 2.34 -20.48
CA PRO A 32 2.51 1.05 -21.16
C PRO A 32 2.61 -0.14 -20.20
N THR A 33 3.38 -0.03 -19.10
CA THR A 33 3.50 -1.10 -18.10
C THR A 33 2.14 -1.40 -17.46
N ALA A 34 1.44 -0.39 -16.97
CA ALA A 34 0.11 -0.55 -16.40
C ALA A 34 -0.90 -1.16 -17.40
N GLY A 35 -0.83 -0.75 -18.67
CA GLY A 35 -1.68 -1.32 -19.71
C GLY A 35 -1.37 -2.80 -20.03
N TYR A 36 -0.16 -3.28 -19.81
CA TYR A 36 0.19 -4.71 -19.91
C TYR A 36 -0.32 -5.48 -18.68
N GLU A 37 -0.18 -4.93 -17.49
CA GLU A 37 -0.67 -5.52 -16.24
C GLU A 37 -2.20 -5.64 -16.25
N GLU A 38 -2.91 -4.58 -16.67
CA GLU A 38 -4.36 -4.60 -16.89
C GLU A 38 -4.78 -5.75 -17.81
N LYS A 39 -4.11 -5.90 -18.96
CA LYS A 39 -4.40 -6.99 -19.92
C LYS A 39 -4.03 -8.37 -19.38
N ALA A 40 -3.03 -8.47 -18.53
CA ALA A 40 -2.63 -9.71 -17.87
C ALA A 40 -3.60 -10.14 -16.76
N GLY A 41 -4.50 -9.25 -16.36
CA GLY A 41 -5.49 -9.53 -15.32
C GLY A 41 -4.98 -9.27 -13.90
N ILE A 42 -3.91 -8.48 -13.73
CA ILE A 42 -3.43 -8.06 -12.41
C ILE A 42 -4.53 -7.28 -11.69
N GLU A 43 -4.80 -7.66 -10.45
CA GLU A 43 -5.95 -7.13 -9.70
C GLU A 43 -5.63 -5.79 -9.05
N MET A 44 -4.42 -5.60 -8.55
CA MET A 44 -3.99 -4.34 -7.94
C MET A 44 -2.68 -3.84 -8.54
N ILE A 45 -2.56 -2.53 -8.69
CA ILE A 45 -1.31 -1.85 -9.07
C ILE A 45 -0.94 -0.84 -7.99
N LEU A 46 0.30 -0.92 -7.49
CA LEU A 46 0.90 0.13 -6.67
C LEU A 46 1.68 1.11 -7.55
N VAL A 47 1.29 2.36 -7.53
CA VAL A 47 2.15 3.44 -8.00
C VAL A 47 3.01 3.86 -6.81
N GLY A 48 4.12 3.13 -6.61
CA GLY A 48 4.99 3.29 -5.45
C GLY A 48 5.97 4.46 -5.58
N ASP A 49 6.41 5.02 -4.47
CA ASP A 49 7.55 5.95 -4.44
C ASP A 49 8.87 5.25 -4.83
N SER A 50 8.89 3.91 -4.85
CA SER A 50 9.94 3.09 -5.49
C SER A 50 10.18 3.43 -6.97
N GLY A 51 9.21 4.04 -7.66
CA GLY A 51 9.38 4.62 -9.00
C GLY A 51 10.48 5.68 -9.07
N GLY A 52 10.75 6.37 -7.95
CA GLY A 52 11.92 7.25 -7.85
C GLY A 52 13.23 6.53 -8.10
N MET A 53 13.37 5.32 -7.56
CA MET A 53 14.57 4.51 -7.73
C MET A 53 14.59 3.77 -9.08
N THR A 54 13.47 3.14 -9.44
CA THR A 54 13.41 2.23 -10.60
C THR A 54 13.23 2.95 -11.94
N LEU A 55 12.47 4.05 -11.96
CA LEU A 55 12.18 4.83 -13.16
C LEU A 55 13.04 6.10 -13.27
N LEU A 56 13.19 6.85 -12.14
CA LEU A 56 13.86 8.15 -12.15
C LEU A 56 15.35 8.08 -11.78
N GLY A 57 15.83 6.94 -11.25
CA GLY A 57 17.23 6.70 -10.95
C GLY A 57 17.72 7.35 -9.65
N TYR A 58 16.83 7.62 -8.69
CA TYR A 58 17.23 8.10 -7.36
C TYR A 58 17.86 6.98 -6.52
N ASP A 59 18.73 7.33 -5.57
CA ASP A 59 19.37 6.38 -4.68
C ASP A 59 18.45 5.86 -3.56
N SER A 60 17.30 6.51 -3.37
CA SER A 60 16.29 6.14 -2.36
C SER A 60 14.91 6.73 -2.72
N THR A 61 13.88 6.35 -1.96
CA THR A 61 12.52 6.90 -2.13
C THR A 61 12.36 8.32 -1.54
N LEU A 62 13.27 8.76 -0.67
CA LEU A 62 13.13 10.04 0.05
C LEU A 62 13.07 11.31 -0.83
N PRO A 63 13.76 11.40 -1.98
CA PRO A 63 13.67 12.58 -2.85
C PRO A 63 12.37 12.69 -3.65
N VAL A 64 11.57 11.62 -3.72
CA VAL A 64 10.35 11.59 -4.53
C VAL A 64 9.36 12.63 -4.06
N THR A 65 8.90 13.46 -4.99
CA THR A 65 7.95 14.55 -4.74
C THR A 65 6.51 14.13 -5.02
N MET A 66 5.54 14.86 -4.44
CA MET A 66 4.12 14.70 -4.79
C MET A 66 3.82 14.98 -6.28
N ASP A 67 4.62 15.83 -6.93
CA ASP A 67 4.44 16.12 -8.37
C ASP A 67 4.86 14.93 -9.23
N GLU A 68 5.96 14.27 -8.90
CA GLU A 68 6.40 13.04 -9.57
C GLU A 68 5.40 11.91 -9.35
N MET A 69 4.93 11.73 -8.11
CA MET A 69 3.87 10.75 -7.82
C MET A 69 2.59 11.03 -8.60
N ALA A 70 2.18 12.29 -8.71
CA ALA A 70 1.01 12.67 -9.49
C ALA A 70 1.18 12.38 -10.99
N VAL A 71 2.38 12.57 -11.55
CA VAL A 71 2.68 12.24 -12.96
C VAL A 71 2.59 10.73 -13.19
N MET A 72 3.24 9.92 -12.35
CA MET A 72 3.21 8.47 -12.43
C MET A 72 1.80 7.91 -12.23
N THR A 73 1.09 8.36 -11.18
CA THR A 73 -0.28 7.91 -10.88
C THR A 73 -1.23 8.23 -12.03
N LYS A 74 -1.20 9.43 -12.60
CA LYS A 74 -2.02 9.78 -13.77
C LYS A 74 -1.70 8.94 -15.01
N ALA A 75 -0.45 8.52 -15.19
CA ALA A 75 -0.09 7.65 -16.30
C ALA A 75 -0.71 6.26 -16.12
N VAL A 76 -0.63 5.69 -14.92
CA VAL A 76 -1.18 4.37 -14.57
C VAL A 76 -2.72 4.38 -14.66
N THR A 77 -3.39 5.32 -14.00
CA THR A 77 -4.87 5.38 -13.96
C THR A 77 -5.53 5.67 -15.32
N ARG A 78 -4.78 6.18 -16.31
CA ARG A 78 -5.26 6.29 -17.70
C ARG A 78 -5.15 4.99 -18.48
N ALA A 79 -4.34 4.05 -18.03
CA ALA A 79 -4.08 2.78 -18.68
C ALA A 79 -4.93 1.63 -18.14
N THR A 80 -5.65 1.88 -17.05
CA THR A 80 -6.43 0.87 -16.31
C THR A 80 -7.90 1.25 -16.24
N ASP A 81 -8.78 0.26 -16.42
CA ASP A 81 -10.24 0.38 -16.30
C ASP A 81 -10.81 -0.54 -15.22
N LYS A 82 -10.16 -1.68 -14.96
CA LYS A 82 -10.63 -2.76 -14.06
C LYS A 82 -9.72 -3.00 -12.87
N THR A 83 -8.45 -2.66 -12.99
CA THR A 83 -7.43 -2.86 -11.97
C THR A 83 -7.54 -1.78 -10.89
N PHE A 84 -7.45 -2.19 -9.62
CA PHE A 84 -7.46 -1.28 -8.46
C PHE A 84 -6.11 -0.58 -8.31
N VAL A 85 -6.09 0.74 -8.40
CA VAL A 85 -4.85 1.54 -8.38
C VAL A 85 -4.63 2.17 -7.01
N VAL A 86 -3.49 1.86 -6.41
CA VAL A 86 -3.03 2.40 -5.12
C VAL A 86 -2.00 3.50 -5.36
N GLY A 87 -2.30 4.72 -4.93
CA GLY A 87 -1.36 5.85 -4.96
C GLY A 87 -0.51 5.90 -3.70
N ASP A 88 0.81 5.86 -3.83
CA ASP A 88 1.72 5.94 -2.68
C ASP A 88 1.94 7.38 -2.22
N MET A 89 1.84 7.64 -0.94
CA MET A 89 2.11 8.96 -0.36
C MET A 89 3.62 9.09 -0.08
N PRO A 90 4.36 9.93 -0.83
CA PRO A 90 5.80 10.04 -0.68
C PRO A 90 6.20 10.70 0.63
N TYR A 91 7.47 10.56 1.00
CA TYR A 91 8.03 11.13 2.22
C TYR A 91 7.73 12.62 2.37
N MET A 92 7.37 13.05 3.59
CA MET A 92 6.94 14.41 3.96
C MET A 92 5.64 14.90 3.30
N SER A 93 4.87 14.06 2.65
CA SER A 93 3.54 14.42 2.15
C SER A 93 2.43 14.24 3.19
N TYR A 94 2.66 13.44 4.25
CA TYR A 94 1.66 13.13 5.29
C TYR A 94 2.20 13.25 6.74
N GLN A 95 3.51 13.24 6.92
CA GLN A 95 4.12 13.30 8.25
C GLN A 95 4.01 14.69 8.93
N PRO A 96 3.98 15.84 8.19
CA PRO A 96 3.97 17.16 8.84
C PRO A 96 2.71 17.49 9.61
N SER A 97 1.52 17.16 9.07
CA SER A 97 0.23 17.40 9.73
C SER A 97 -0.90 16.59 9.09
N LYS A 98 -2.04 16.44 9.78
CA LYS A 98 -3.24 15.78 9.26
C LYS A 98 -3.82 16.52 8.04
N GLU A 99 -3.82 17.84 8.06
CA GLU A 99 -4.30 18.68 6.96
C GLU A 99 -3.46 18.44 5.71
N LYS A 100 -2.13 18.37 5.86
CA LYS A 100 -1.23 18.07 4.74
C LYS A 100 -1.43 16.66 4.21
N ALA A 101 -1.67 15.71 5.08
CA ALA A 101 -1.96 14.33 4.71
C ALA A 101 -3.26 14.22 3.90
N ILE A 102 -4.34 14.87 4.35
CA ILE A 102 -5.63 14.91 3.62
C ILE A 102 -5.47 15.58 2.25
N GLU A 103 -4.77 16.73 2.19
CA GLU A 103 -4.50 17.44 0.93
C GLU A 103 -3.74 16.54 -0.06
N SER A 104 -2.68 15.86 0.40
CA SER A 104 -1.86 14.98 -0.43
C SER A 104 -2.63 13.74 -0.88
N ALA A 105 -3.39 13.10 0.01
CA ALA A 105 -4.23 11.96 -0.31
C ALA A 105 -5.35 12.35 -1.31
N GLY A 106 -6.02 13.49 -1.07
CA GLY A 106 -7.03 14.04 -1.98
C GLY A 106 -6.49 14.38 -3.36
N ARG A 107 -5.22 14.76 -3.45
CA ARG A 107 -4.56 14.97 -4.74
C ARG A 107 -4.38 13.65 -5.51
N LEU A 108 -3.96 12.57 -4.85
CA LEU A 108 -3.78 11.27 -5.49
C LEU A 108 -5.12 10.64 -5.91
N THR A 109 -6.15 10.74 -5.08
CA THR A 109 -7.46 10.15 -5.38
C THR A 109 -8.32 11.05 -6.29
N GLY A 110 -8.42 12.34 -6.00
CA GLY A 110 -9.26 13.29 -6.75
C GLY A 110 -8.64 13.71 -8.08
N GLU A 111 -7.40 14.23 -8.05
CA GLU A 111 -6.73 14.74 -9.26
C GLU A 111 -6.15 13.60 -10.12
N CYS A 112 -5.55 12.57 -9.49
CA CYS A 112 -4.86 11.49 -10.19
C CYS A 112 -5.73 10.24 -10.37
N ARG A 113 -6.91 10.17 -9.73
CA ARG A 113 -7.88 9.07 -9.86
C ARG A 113 -7.39 7.72 -9.32
N ALA A 114 -6.48 7.70 -8.34
CA ALA A 114 -6.19 6.49 -7.59
C ALA A 114 -7.41 6.08 -6.76
N ASP A 115 -7.64 4.77 -6.60
CA ASP A 115 -8.77 4.24 -5.83
C ASP A 115 -8.57 4.39 -4.33
N CYS A 116 -7.31 4.35 -3.88
CA CYS A 116 -6.92 4.57 -2.50
C CYS A 116 -5.51 5.13 -2.40
N VAL A 117 -5.08 5.43 -1.17
CA VAL A 117 -3.69 5.79 -0.89
C VAL A 117 -3.02 4.77 0.03
N LYS A 118 -1.68 4.63 -0.09
CA LYS A 118 -0.84 3.91 0.87
C LYS A 118 0.04 4.91 1.62
N LEU A 119 0.28 4.67 2.90
CA LEU A 119 1.25 5.41 3.69
C LEU A 119 1.96 4.49 4.70
N GLU A 120 3.19 4.87 5.09
CA GLU A 120 4.06 4.10 5.94
C GLU A 120 3.99 4.54 7.42
N GLY A 121 3.96 3.54 8.30
CA GLY A 121 4.01 3.68 9.74
C GLY A 121 2.82 3.05 10.46
N GLY A 122 3.07 2.58 11.69
CA GLY A 122 2.08 1.92 12.53
C GLY A 122 1.30 2.89 13.42
N ARG A 123 1.14 2.57 14.71
CA ARG A 123 0.41 3.34 15.73
C ARG A 123 0.68 4.85 15.70
N ARG A 124 1.91 5.25 15.39
CA ARG A 124 2.30 6.65 15.29
C ARG A 124 1.56 7.38 14.16
N MET A 125 1.20 6.67 13.10
CA MET A 125 0.46 7.21 11.94
C MET A 125 -1.05 6.94 12.02
N ALA A 126 -1.54 6.11 12.93
CA ALA A 126 -2.97 5.83 13.09
C ALA A 126 -3.84 7.11 13.15
N PRO A 127 -3.48 8.17 13.91
CA PRO A 127 -4.28 9.41 13.89
C PRO A 127 -4.28 10.15 12.53
N THR A 128 -3.27 9.93 11.70
CA THR A 128 -3.20 10.48 10.33
C THR A 128 -4.06 9.65 9.38
N VAL A 129 -4.01 8.31 9.52
CA VAL A 129 -4.89 7.39 8.78
C VAL A 129 -6.36 7.72 9.06
N GLU A 130 -6.75 7.81 10.34
CA GLU A 130 -8.11 8.18 10.75
C GLU A 130 -8.58 9.50 10.08
N ALA A 131 -7.72 10.52 10.07
CA ALA A 131 -8.08 11.81 9.46
C ALA A 131 -8.28 11.73 7.94
N ILE A 132 -7.51 10.89 7.24
CA ILE A 132 -7.65 10.66 5.79
C ILE A 132 -8.95 9.86 5.52
N VAL A 133 -9.21 8.82 6.33
CA VAL A 133 -10.43 8.00 6.24
C VAL A 133 -11.69 8.82 6.54
N ASP A 134 -11.66 9.68 7.56
CA ASP A 134 -12.76 10.60 7.89
C ASP A 134 -13.05 11.61 6.75
N ALA A 135 -12.03 11.93 5.94
CA ALA A 135 -12.20 12.73 4.73
C ALA A 135 -12.81 11.94 3.56
N GLY A 136 -13.11 10.65 3.72
CA GLY A 136 -13.71 9.78 2.72
C GLY A 136 -12.71 9.13 1.76
N ILE A 137 -11.43 9.09 2.10
CA ILE A 137 -10.38 8.52 1.26
C ILE A 137 -9.94 7.16 1.84
N PRO A 138 -10.04 6.05 1.07
CA PRO A 138 -9.59 4.74 1.54
C PRO A 138 -8.06 4.68 1.72
N VAL A 139 -7.60 3.98 2.77
CA VAL A 139 -6.18 3.90 3.13
C VAL A 139 -5.73 2.45 3.29
N ILE A 140 -4.56 2.14 2.73
CA ILE A 140 -3.75 0.95 3.06
C ILE A 140 -2.62 1.41 3.98
N GLY A 141 -2.54 0.82 5.18
CA GLY A 141 -1.42 1.04 6.08
C GLY A 141 -0.23 0.17 5.71
N HIS A 142 1.00 0.66 5.83
CA HIS A 142 2.20 -0.10 5.51
C HIS A 142 3.15 -0.14 6.72
N ILE A 143 3.46 -1.36 7.19
CA ILE A 143 4.33 -1.63 8.33
C ILE A 143 5.37 -2.71 8.04
N GLY A 144 6.28 -2.91 8.96
CA GLY A 144 7.44 -3.77 8.79
C GLY A 144 8.66 -2.96 8.38
N MET A 145 9.35 -3.37 7.34
CA MET A 145 10.37 -2.53 6.70
C MET A 145 9.65 -1.44 5.91
N THR A 146 9.87 -0.21 6.29
CA THR A 146 9.28 0.97 5.65
C THR A 146 10.41 1.80 5.02
N PRO A 147 10.52 1.84 3.67
CA PRO A 147 11.62 2.52 2.97
C PRO A 147 11.85 3.96 3.39
N GLN A 148 10.78 4.72 3.61
CA GLN A 148 10.87 6.12 4.05
C GLN A 148 11.45 6.28 5.46
N SER A 149 11.42 5.23 6.28
CA SER A 149 11.99 5.19 7.63
C SER A 149 13.27 4.35 7.73
N ALA A 150 13.87 3.93 6.61
CA ALA A 150 15.03 3.04 6.58
C ALA A 150 16.19 3.53 7.45
N ALA A 151 16.44 4.84 7.51
CA ALA A 151 17.48 5.42 8.37
C ALA A 151 17.22 5.15 9.86
N GLN A 152 15.97 5.21 10.33
CA GLN A 152 15.58 4.91 11.71
C GLN A 152 15.66 3.41 12.02
N LEU A 153 15.36 2.56 11.02
CA LEU A 153 15.36 1.11 11.12
C LEU A 153 16.77 0.50 11.00
N GLY A 154 17.80 1.32 10.74
CA GLY A 154 19.18 0.87 10.55
C GLY A 154 19.42 0.19 9.20
N GLY A 155 18.70 0.61 8.17
CA GLY A 155 18.76 0.13 6.78
C GLY A 155 17.61 -0.81 6.41
N TYR A 156 17.68 -1.37 5.22
CA TYR A 156 16.70 -2.33 4.69
C TYR A 156 16.87 -3.69 5.39
N LYS A 157 16.15 -3.90 6.49
CA LYS A 157 16.23 -5.12 7.32
C LYS A 157 14.84 -5.60 7.69
N SER A 158 14.68 -6.93 7.74
CA SER A 158 13.48 -7.57 8.27
C SER A 158 13.18 -7.08 9.70
N GLN A 159 11.92 -6.72 9.94
CA GLN A 159 11.39 -6.22 11.21
C GLN A 159 10.61 -7.31 11.94
N GLY A 160 10.47 -7.25 13.27
CA GLY A 160 9.75 -8.26 14.04
C GLY A 160 10.53 -9.55 14.33
N ARG A 161 11.87 -9.47 14.36
CA ARG A 161 12.74 -10.63 14.56
C ARG A 161 12.87 -11.11 16.01
N ASP A 162 12.44 -10.31 16.96
CA ASP A 162 12.40 -10.67 18.39
C ASP A 162 10.97 -10.48 18.93
N ALA A 163 10.72 -11.01 20.13
CA ALA A 163 9.39 -11.03 20.71
C ALA A 163 8.83 -9.63 21.03
N GLN A 164 9.68 -8.63 21.27
CA GLN A 164 9.23 -7.28 21.54
C GLN A 164 8.80 -6.60 20.24
N THR A 165 9.66 -6.58 19.23
CA THR A 165 9.37 -5.98 17.92
C THR A 165 8.25 -6.69 17.19
N ALA A 166 8.07 -8.02 17.39
CA ALA A 166 6.91 -8.75 16.89
C ALA A 166 5.59 -8.25 17.51
N ARG A 167 5.53 -8.07 18.85
CA ARG A 167 4.36 -7.51 19.51
C ARG A 167 4.06 -6.07 19.08
N GLU A 168 5.11 -5.29 18.83
CA GLU A 168 4.96 -3.93 18.32
C GLU A 168 4.31 -3.91 16.93
N LEU A 169 4.72 -4.80 16.01
CA LEU A 169 4.10 -4.93 14.69
C LEU A 169 2.65 -5.39 14.74
N ILE A 170 2.31 -6.36 15.61
CA ILE A 170 0.92 -6.79 15.82
C ILE A 170 0.07 -5.61 16.33
N ALA A 171 0.57 -4.86 17.30
CA ALA A 171 -0.12 -3.69 17.82
C ALA A 171 -0.21 -2.54 16.78
N ASP A 172 0.78 -2.43 15.88
CA ASP A 172 0.78 -1.46 14.80
C ASP A 172 -0.28 -1.81 13.73
N ALA A 173 -0.39 -3.09 13.34
CA ALA A 173 -1.43 -3.55 12.42
C ALA A 173 -2.84 -3.27 12.95
N ARG A 174 -3.10 -3.66 14.21
CA ARG A 174 -4.36 -3.40 14.90
C ARG A 174 -4.72 -1.92 14.95
N ALA A 175 -3.76 -1.07 15.30
CA ALA A 175 -4.02 0.37 15.38
C ALA A 175 -4.33 1.02 14.04
N LEU A 176 -3.78 0.50 12.93
CA LEU A 176 -4.13 0.94 11.59
C LEU A 176 -5.55 0.51 11.20
N GLU A 177 -5.92 -0.73 11.52
CA GLU A 177 -7.28 -1.24 11.34
C GLU A 177 -8.29 -0.45 12.18
N ASP A 178 -8.02 -0.23 13.47
CA ASP A 178 -8.85 0.59 14.36
C ASP A 178 -9.00 2.04 13.85
N ALA A 179 -8.00 2.58 13.13
CA ALA A 179 -8.04 3.89 12.48
C ALA A 179 -8.80 3.90 11.15
N GLY A 180 -9.35 2.77 10.70
CA GLY A 180 -10.16 2.64 9.50
C GLY A 180 -9.37 2.33 8.23
N ALA A 181 -8.10 1.92 8.31
CA ALA A 181 -7.41 1.35 7.15
C ALA A 181 -8.16 0.10 6.67
N PHE A 182 -8.50 0.04 5.39
CA PHE A 182 -9.23 -1.11 4.84
C PHE A 182 -8.33 -2.31 4.53
N ALA A 183 -7.02 -2.14 4.57
CA ALA A 183 -6.02 -3.19 4.40
C ALA A 183 -4.69 -2.79 5.04
N VAL A 184 -3.82 -3.78 5.32
CA VAL A 184 -2.46 -3.56 5.81
C VAL A 184 -1.46 -4.33 4.94
N LEU A 185 -0.41 -3.64 4.49
CA LEU A 185 0.75 -4.21 3.81
C LEU A 185 1.87 -4.48 4.82
N LEU A 186 2.39 -5.70 4.81
CA LEU A 186 3.51 -6.15 5.64
C LEU A 186 4.75 -6.34 4.77
N GLU A 187 5.81 -5.57 5.00
CA GLU A 187 7.06 -5.71 4.25
C GLU A 187 8.19 -6.31 5.10
N ALA A 188 8.82 -7.35 4.57
CA ALA A 188 9.98 -8.02 5.19
C ALA A 188 9.75 -8.40 6.67
N VAL A 189 8.57 -8.94 6.96
CA VAL A 189 8.14 -9.43 8.27
C VAL A 189 8.30 -10.95 8.32
N PRO A 190 8.83 -11.55 9.41
CA PRO A 190 8.91 -12.99 9.53
C PRO A 190 7.53 -13.67 9.43
N SER A 191 7.43 -14.76 8.67
CA SER A 191 6.16 -15.47 8.40
C SER A 191 5.34 -15.77 9.67
N ARG A 192 6.00 -16.13 10.79
CA ARG A 192 5.29 -16.39 12.05
C ARG A 192 4.63 -15.15 12.64
N VAL A 193 5.19 -13.96 12.43
CA VAL A 193 4.58 -12.70 12.88
C VAL A 193 3.41 -12.32 11.97
N THR A 194 3.58 -12.52 10.66
CA THR A 194 2.50 -12.36 9.68
C THR A 194 1.31 -13.25 9.99
N GLU A 195 1.54 -14.54 10.33
CA GLU A 195 0.48 -15.46 10.76
C GLU A 195 -0.31 -14.92 11.94
N LEU A 196 0.37 -14.40 12.98
CA LEU A 196 -0.29 -13.85 14.16
C LEU A 196 -1.09 -12.58 13.84
N ILE A 197 -0.58 -11.71 12.95
CA ILE A 197 -1.32 -10.54 12.49
C ILE A 197 -2.55 -10.98 11.69
N TYR A 198 -2.39 -11.94 10.78
CA TYR A 198 -3.45 -12.45 9.93
C TYR A 198 -4.59 -13.11 10.71
N GLU A 199 -4.24 -13.87 11.78
CA GLU A 199 -5.21 -14.52 12.67
C GLU A 199 -6.10 -13.51 13.43
N GLU A 200 -5.60 -12.31 13.70
CA GLU A 200 -6.32 -11.27 14.46
C GLU A 200 -7.02 -10.23 13.57
N ALA A 201 -6.58 -10.06 12.31
CA ALA A 201 -7.05 -8.99 11.43
C ALA A 201 -8.37 -9.32 10.73
N GLU A 202 -9.32 -8.40 10.75
CA GLU A 202 -10.55 -8.46 9.96
C GLU A 202 -10.36 -7.92 8.54
N VAL A 203 -9.44 -6.97 8.36
CA VAL A 203 -9.09 -6.38 7.06
C VAL A 203 -8.16 -7.26 6.24
N PRO A 204 -8.11 -7.11 4.90
CA PRO A 204 -7.11 -7.77 4.06
C PRO A 204 -5.67 -7.48 4.49
N ILE A 205 -4.85 -8.53 4.55
CA ILE A 205 -3.42 -8.47 4.86
C ILE A 205 -2.65 -8.84 3.59
N TYR A 206 -1.86 -7.91 3.09
CA TYR A 206 -0.99 -8.13 1.94
C TYR A 206 0.47 -8.28 2.38
N GLY A 207 1.26 -8.99 1.59
CA GLY A 207 2.67 -9.24 1.88
C GLY A 207 3.60 -8.75 0.78
N ILE A 208 4.81 -8.35 1.17
CA ILE A 208 5.98 -8.24 0.32
C ILE A 208 7.17 -8.81 1.10
N GLY A 209 7.55 -10.05 0.77
CA GLY A 209 8.55 -10.78 1.55
C GLY A 209 8.14 -11.03 3.01
N ALA A 210 6.85 -11.26 3.26
CA ALA A 210 6.28 -11.48 4.60
C ALA A 210 5.79 -12.92 4.83
N GLY A 211 6.09 -13.84 3.93
CA GLY A 211 5.66 -15.25 3.99
C GLY A 211 4.28 -15.47 3.34
N PRO A 212 3.81 -16.73 3.28
CA PRO A 212 2.66 -17.08 2.46
C PRO A 212 1.29 -16.84 3.09
N THR A 213 1.24 -16.53 4.40
CA THR A 213 -0.03 -16.33 5.13
C THR A 213 -0.49 -14.88 4.98
N ASN A 214 -1.17 -14.58 3.88
CA ASN A 214 -1.69 -13.26 3.54
C ASN A 214 -2.80 -13.40 2.48
N ASP A 215 -3.48 -12.32 2.13
CA ASP A 215 -4.55 -12.28 1.12
C ASP A 215 -4.03 -11.93 -0.28
N GLY A 216 -2.75 -11.63 -0.44
CA GLY A 216 -2.11 -11.35 -1.72
C GLY A 216 -0.67 -10.86 -1.56
N GLU A 217 0.11 -10.99 -2.62
CA GLU A 217 1.53 -10.63 -2.65
C GLU A 217 1.78 -9.45 -3.59
N LEU A 218 2.48 -8.45 -3.06
CA LEU A 218 3.04 -7.34 -3.84
C LEU A 218 4.44 -7.70 -4.33
N LEU A 219 4.71 -7.48 -5.60
CA LEU A 219 6.03 -7.57 -6.22
C LEU A 219 6.40 -6.23 -6.89
N ILE A 220 7.68 -5.87 -6.79
CA ILE A 220 8.28 -4.66 -7.37
C ILE A 220 9.15 -5.06 -8.55
#